data_290c491ae3f5ff71eb9a2144186c0e4a
#
_entry.id   290c491ae3f5ff71eb9a2144186c0e4a
#
_cell.length_a   1.000
_cell.length_b   1.000
_cell.length_c   1.000
_cell.angle_alpha   90.00
_cell.angle_beta   90.00
_cell.angle_gamma   90.00
#
_symmetry.space_group_name_H-M   'P 1'
#
loop_
_entity.id
_entity.type
_entity.pdbx_description
1 polymer ?
#
loop_
_entity_poly.entity_id
_entity_poly.type
_entity_poly.pdbx_seq_one_letter_code
_entity_poly.pdbx_strand_id
1 'polypeptide(L)'
;MKIIDIKNNIEKILDKNKASHITSINLKNKSYIADYMIIASGTSSRHLQALSEILVTELKKIGLEECRIEGRESSDWKLVDTNDIIVHIFHPEKREFYDLEKMWSEEIPKEKAMI
;
A
#
# COMPACT_ATOMS: atom_id res chain seq x y z
N MET A 1 -0.26 19.43 -0.84
CA MET A 1 -1.34 18.41 -0.94
C MET A 1 -1.49 17.72 0.40
N LYS A 2 -2.72 17.58 0.84
CA LYS A 2 -2.99 16.91 2.12
C LYS A 2 -2.82 15.41 1.99
N ILE A 3 -2.44 14.74 3.09
CA ILE A 3 -2.26 13.28 3.10
C ILE A 3 -3.53 12.55 2.69
N ILE A 4 -4.70 13.05 3.11
CA ILE A 4 -5.97 12.45 2.72
C ILE A 4 -6.21 12.51 1.20
N ASP A 5 -5.74 13.56 0.55
CA ASP A 5 -5.85 13.68 -0.91
C ASP A 5 -4.94 12.67 -1.60
N ILE A 6 -3.74 12.47 -1.07
CA ILE A 6 -2.80 11.46 -1.58
C ILE A 6 -3.41 10.07 -1.43
N LYS A 7 -3.97 9.78 -0.28
CA LYS A 7 -4.66 8.51 -0.01
C LYS A 7 -5.77 8.26 -1.04
N ASN A 8 -6.61 9.26 -1.26
CA ASN A 8 -7.71 9.15 -2.21
C ASN A 8 -7.21 8.94 -3.64
N ASN A 9 -6.12 9.61 -4.01
CA ASN A 9 -5.50 9.42 -5.32
C ASN A 9 -4.96 8.00 -5.48
N ILE A 10 -4.31 7.47 -4.46
CA ILE A 10 -3.79 6.10 -4.49
C ILE A 10 -4.92 5.10 -4.70
N GLU A 11 -6.02 5.25 -3.96
CA GLU A 11 -7.19 4.39 -4.11
C GLU A 11 -7.74 4.44 -5.53
N LYS A 12 -7.84 5.63 -6.11
CA LYS A 12 -8.32 5.80 -7.49
C LYS A 12 -7.39 5.16 -8.51
N ILE A 13 -6.10 5.33 -8.34
CA ILE A 13 -5.11 4.75 -9.26
C ILE A 13 -5.20 3.22 -9.21
N LEU A 14 -5.27 2.65 -8.02
CA LEU A 14 -5.37 1.21 -7.84
C LEU A 14 -6.67 0.67 -8.46
N ASP A 15 -7.79 1.31 -8.18
CA ASP A 15 -9.08 0.90 -8.70
C ASP A 15 -9.13 0.98 -10.23
N LYS A 16 -8.65 2.08 -10.79
CA LYS A 16 -8.60 2.29 -12.24
C LYS A 16 -7.77 1.21 -12.94
N ASN A 17 -6.77 0.70 -12.28
CA ASN A 17 -5.86 -0.31 -12.83
C ASN A 17 -6.20 -1.73 -12.36
N LYS A 18 -7.45 -1.93 -11.94
CA LYS A 18 -8.04 -3.24 -11.65
C LYS A 18 -7.51 -3.96 -10.43
N ALA A 19 -6.91 -3.24 -9.50
CA ALA A 19 -6.62 -3.81 -8.20
C ALA A 19 -7.95 -4.13 -7.50
N SER A 20 -7.97 -5.18 -6.71
CA SER A 20 -9.17 -5.60 -6.00
C SER A 20 -8.96 -5.53 -4.48
N HIS A 21 -10.07 -5.60 -3.73
CA HIS A 21 -10.05 -5.64 -2.28
C HIS A 21 -9.19 -4.52 -1.66
N ILE A 22 -9.39 -3.30 -2.16
CA ILE A 22 -8.63 -2.14 -1.69
C ILE A 22 -9.15 -1.74 -0.31
N THR A 23 -8.28 -1.78 0.68
CA THR A 23 -8.60 -1.45 2.05
C THR A 23 -7.63 -0.39 2.56
N SER A 24 -8.15 0.69 3.12
CA SER A 24 -7.32 1.75 3.70
C SER A 24 -7.49 1.75 5.21
N ILE A 25 -6.38 1.75 5.92
CA ILE A 25 -6.36 1.70 7.38
C ILE A 25 -5.69 2.99 7.88
N ASN A 26 -6.38 3.71 8.75
CA ASN A 26 -5.81 4.89 9.40
C ASN A 26 -4.89 4.43 10.52
N LEU A 27 -3.62 4.78 10.42
CA LEU A 27 -2.59 4.40 11.40
C LEU A 27 -2.30 5.47 12.43
N LYS A 28 -2.96 6.61 12.38
CA LYS A 28 -2.79 7.65 13.39
C LYS A 28 -3.11 7.07 14.75
N ASN A 29 -2.24 7.30 15.72
CA ASN A 29 -2.32 6.75 17.06
C ASN A 29 -2.06 5.23 17.15
N LYS A 30 -1.72 4.57 16.04
CA LYS A 30 -1.40 3.15 16.02
C LYS A 30 0.05 2.88 15.59
N SER A 31 0.64 3.78 14.82
CA SER A 31 2.00 3.61 14.31
C SER A 31 2.66 4.96 14.08
N TYR A 32 3.97 5.01 14.23
CA TYR A 32 4.78 6.16 13.86
C TYR A 32 5.34 6.06 12.44
N ILE A 33 5.13 4.91 11.79
CA ILE A 33 5.74 4.63 10.49
C ILE A 33 5.04 5.41 9.39
N ALA A 34 3.71 5.47 9.45
CA ALA A 34 2.91 6.14 8.43
C ALA A 34 1.56 6.56 8.99
N ASP A 35 0.88 7.46 8.28
CA ASP A 35 -0.48 7.87 8.65
C ASP A 35 -1.55 6.92 8.13
N TYR A 36 -1.28 6.27 7.00
CA TYR A 36 -2.21 5.29 6.40
C TYR A 36 -1.45 4.09 5.87
N MET A 37 -2.11 2.95 5.92
CA MET A 37 -1.71 1.76 5.19
C MET A 37 -2.83 1.42 4.22
N ILE A 38 -2.47 1.17 2.97
CA ILE A 38 -3.42 0.72 1.96
C ILE A 38 -3.01 -0.68 1.54
N ILE A 39 -3.97 -1.59 1.52
CA ILE A 39 -3.74 -2.97 1.13
C ILE A 39 -4.62 -3.25 -0.08
N ALA A 40 -4.03 -3.81 -1.11
CA ALA A 40 -4.74 -4.15 -2.33
C ALA A 40 -4.26 -5.49 -2.85
N SER A 41 -5.06 -6.09 -3.71
CA SER A 41 -4.74 -7.37 -4.34
C SER A 41 -4.60 -7.21 -5.84
N GLY A 42 -3.64 -7.91 -6.42
CA GLY A 42 -3.48 -8.03 -7.86
C GLY A 42 -3.68 -9.48 -8.28
N THR A 43 -3.96 -9.71 -9.56
CA THR A 43 -4.33 -11.04 -10.06
C THR A 43 -3.15 -11.92 -10.43
N SER A 44 -1.96 -11.35 -10.61
CA SER A 44 -0.77 -12.08 -11.04
C SER A 44 0.48 -11.31 -10.63
N SER A 45 1.64 -11.96 -10.69
CA SER A 45 2.89 -11.27 -10.41
C SER A 45 3.14 -10.10 -11.38
N ARG A 46 2.77 -10.26 -12.65
CA ARG A 46 2.85 -9.18 -13.63
C ARG A 46 1.94 -8.01 -13.24
N HIS A 47 0.74 -8.30 -12.78
CA HIS A 47 -0.21 -7.27 -12.34
C HIS A 47 0.33 -6.52 -11.12
N LEU A 48 0.92 -7.23 -10.15
CA LEU A 48 1.55 -6.59 -8.99
C LEU A 48 2.67 -5.64 -9.41
N GLN A 49 3.51 -6.10 -10.33
CA GLN A 49 4.60 -5.28 -10.86
C GLN A 49 4.05 -4.04 -11.55
N ALA A 50 3.06 -4.20 -12.42
CA ALA A 50 2.44 -3.10 -13.13
C ALA A 50 1.80 -2.09 -12.16
N LEU A 51 1.06 -2.57 -11.17
CA LEU A 51 0.41 -1.70 -10.18
C LEU A 51 1.43 -0.85 -9.43
N SER A 52 2.53 -1.46 -8.99
CA SER A 52 3.56 -0.72 -8.25
C SER A 52 4.20 0.37 -9.11
N GLU A 53 4.49 0.07 -10.36
CA GLU A 53 5.13 1.03 -11.28
C GLU A 53 4.18 2.15 -11.70
N ILE A 54 2.93 1.81 -12.00
CA ILE A 54 1.90 2.80 -12.36
C ILE A 54 1.68 3.75 -11.19
N LEU A 55 1.60 3.20 -9.98
CA LEU A 55 1.37 4.00 -8.79
C LEU A 55 2.48 5.03 -8.61
N VAL A 56 3.74 4.60 -8.67
CA VAL A 56 4.88 5.51 -8.53
C VAL A 56 4.87 6.57 -9.64
N THR A 57 4.62 6.16 -10.88
CA THR A 57 4.59 7.07 -12.02
C THR A 57 3.51 8.14 -11.85
N GLU A 58 2.30 7.74 -11.49
CA GLU A 58 1.18 8.67 -11.33
C GLU A 58 1.40 9.60 -10.12
N LEU A 59 1.95 9.08 -9.03
CA LEU A 59 2.24 9.91 -7.85
C LEU A 59 3.31 10.95 -8.13
N LYS A 60 4.32 10.61 -8.93
CA LYS A 60 5.33 11.59 -9.34
C LYS A 60 4.72 12.73 -10.16
N LYS A 61 3.74 12.44 -11.00
CA LYS A 61 3.05 13.47 -11.79
C LYS A 61 2.35 14.50 -10.93
N ILE A 62 1.91 14.13 -9.75
CA ILE A 62 1.23 15.05 -8.83
C ILE A 62 2.17 15.63 -7.77
N GLY A 63 3.48 15.45 -7.94
CA GLY A 63 4.48 16.09 -7.10
C GLY A 63 5.10 15.23 -6.01
N LEU A 64 4.71 13.96 -5.91
CA LEU A 64 5.28 13.03 -4.92
C LEU A 64 6.47 12.29 -5.51
N GLU A 65 7.65 12.89 -5.39
CA GLU A 65 8.86 12.35 -6.00
C GLU A 65 9.57 11.28 -5.16
N GLU A 66 9.34 11.26 -3.86
CA GLU A 66 10.01 10.33 -2.95
C GLU A 66 9.24 9.04 -2.72
N CYS A 67 8.83 8.39 -3.80
CA CYS A 67 8.18 7.10 -3.71
C CYS A 67 9.20 5.99 -3.93
N ARG A 68 9.18 4.97 -3.07
CA ARG A 68 10.09 3.83 -3.16
C ARG A 68 9.30 2.53 -3.30
N ILE A 69 9.81 1.63 -4.14
CA ILE A 69 9.24 0.31 -4.32
C ILE A 69 10.14 -0.71 -3.64
N GLU A 70 9.54 -1.49 -2.74
CA GLU A 70 10.19 -2.64 -2.11
C GLU A 70 9.57 -3.92 -2.67
N GLY A 71 10.30 -5.04 -2.59
CA GLY A 71 9.81 -6.31 -3.07
C GLY A 71 9.84 -6.47 -4.58
N ARG A 72 10.74 -5.76 -5.28
CA ARG A 72 10.83 -5.80 -6.74
C ARG A 72 11.04 -7.20 -7.29
N GLU A 73 11.74 -8.05 -6.56
CA GLU A 73 12.02 -9.43 -6.98
C GLU A 73 10.97 -10.42 -6.51
N SER A 74 10.04 -9.98 -5.69
CA SER A 74 8.96 -10.85 -5.22
C SER A 74 7.87 -11.01 -6.27
N SER A 75 7.39 -12.23 -6.45
CA SER A 75 6.25 -12.51 -7.33
C SER A 75 4.91 -12.34 -6.63
N ASP A 76 4.90 -12.28 -5.30
CA ASP A 76 3.68 -12.31 -4.50
C ASP A 76 3.35 -11.02 -3.78
N TRP A 77 4.31 -10.11 -3.70
CA TRP A 77 4.18 -8.92 -2.85
C TRP A 77 5.01 -7.77 -3.39
N LYS A 78 4.40 -6.58 -3.35
CA LYS A 78 5.08 -5.31 -3.62
C LYS A 78 4.69 -4.33 -2.53
N LEU A 79 5.61 -3.46 -2.18
CA LEU A 79 5.33 -2.37 -1.25
C LEU A 79 5.71 -1.05 -1.93
N VAL A 80 4.84 -0.07 -1.85
CA VAL A 80 5.13 1.29 -2.31
C VAL A 80 5.11 2.21 -1.09
N ASP A 81 6.25 2.79 -0.79
CA ASP A 81 6.44 3.69 0.36
C ASP A 81 6.43 5.13 -0.14
N THR A 82 5.46 5.90 0.32
CA THR A 82 5.34 7.33 -0.02
C THR A 82 5.66 8.23 1.17
N ASN A 83 6.31 7.70 2.20
CA ASN A 83 6.60 8.30 3.50
C ASN A 83 5.40 8.34 4.44
N ASP A 84 4.32 9.01 4.05
CA ASP A 84 3.13 9.13 4.91
C ASP A 84 2.12 8.01 4.70
N ILE A 85 2.24 7.30 3.59
CA ILE A 85 1.34 6.21 3.24
C ILE A 85 2.15 5.03 2.73
N ILE A 86 1.87 3.86 3.26
CA ILE A 86 2.49 2.62 2.81
C ILE A 86 1.42 1.79 2.11
N VAL A 87 1.72 1.38 0.88
CA VAL A 87 0.81 0.59 0.07
C VAL A 87 1.37 -0.81 -0.08
N HIS A 88 0.62 -1.80 0.40
CA HIS A 88 0.94 -3.20 0.19
C HIS A 88 0.07 -3.75 -0.91
N ILE A 89 0.68 -4.41 -1.88
CA ILE A 89 -0.02 -5.05 -2.99
C ILE A 89 0.37 -6.52 -2.97
N PHE A 90 -0.61 -7.39 -2.74
CA PHE A 90 -0.39 -8.82 -2.59
C PHE A 90 -1.13 -9.63 -3.64
N HIS A 91 -0.59 -10.79 -3.96
CA HIS A 91 -1.40 -11.85 -4.54
C HIS A 91 -2.43 -12.27 -3.48
N PRO A 92 -3.69 -12.54 -3.83
CA PRO A 92 -4.74 -12.81 -2.84
C PRO A 92 -4.39 -13.89 -1.81
N GLU A 93 -3.71 -14.95 -2.22
CA GLU A 93 -3.29 -16.02 -1.32
C GLU A 93 -2.33 -15.53 -0.22
N LYS A 94 -1.42 -14.65 -0.59
CA LYS A 94 -0.44 -14.12 0.37
C LYS A 94 -1.05 -13.06 1.27
N ARG A 95 -2.05 -12.33 0.78
CA ARG A 95 -2.76 -11.36 1.60
C ARG A 95 -3.42 -12.04 2.80
N GLU A 96 -4.08 -13.17 2.57
CA GLU A 96 -4.68 -13.96 3.64
C GLU A 96 -3.63 -14.45 4.63
N PHE A 97 -2.52 -14.93 4.12
CA PHE A 97 -1.44 -15.47 4.94
C PHE A 97 -0.90 -14.42 5.93
N TYR A 98 -0.67 -13.20 5.47
CA TYR A 98 -0.11 -12.15 6.33
C TYR A 98 -1.14 -11.51 7.23
N ASP A 99 -2.40 -11.50 6.84
CA ASP A 99 -3.51 -10.93 7.60
C ASP A 99 -3.21 -9.53 8.16
N LEU A 100 -2.62 -8.68 7.33
CA LEU A 100 -2.22 -7.33 7.73
C LEU A 100 -3.40 -6.47 8.15
N GLU A 101 -4.55 -6.69 7.52
CA GLU A 101 -5.75 -5.91 7.81
C GLU A 101 -6.19 -6.11 9.25
N LYS A 102 -6.20 -7.35 9.71
CA LYS A 102 -6.57 -7.67 11.08
C LYS A 102 -5.54 -7.12 12.06
N MET A 103 -4.27 -7.31 11.75
CA MET A 103 -3.18 -6.84 12.61
C MET A 103 -3.25 -5.34 12.86
N TRP A 104 -3.53 -4.55 11.81
CA TRP A 104 -3.55 -3.10 11.90
C TRP A 104 -4.90 -2.52 12.32
N SER A 105 -5.96 -3.32 12.29
CA SER A 105 -7.27 -2.88 12.78
C SER A 105 -7.38 -2.98 14.31
N GLU A 106 -6.52 -3.78 14.94
CA GLU A 106 -6.45 -3.92 16.39
C GLU A 106 -5.38 -2.98 16.95
N GLU A 107 -5.52 -2.63 18.23
CA GLU A 107 -4.49 -1.87 18.91
C GLU A 107 -3.31 -2.78 19.22
N ILE A 108 -2.13 -2.44 18.71
CA ILE A 108 -0.93 -3.25 18.91
C ILE A 108 0.21 -2.39 19.49
N PRO A 109 1.11 -3.01 20.28
CA PRO A 109 2.29 -2.31 20.78
C PRO A 109 3.16 -1.82 19.63
N LYS A 110 3.80 -0.67 19.81
CA LYS A 110 4.61 -0.03 18.77
C LYS A 110 5.75 -0.90 18.27
N GLU A 111 6.37 -1.66 19.16
CA GLU A 111 7.46 -2.56 18.79
C GLU A 111 7.04 -3.69 17.86
N LYS A 112 5.72 -3.92 17.74
CA LYS A 112 5.17 -4.92 16.82
C LYS A 112 4.59 -4.29 15.57
N ALA A 113 4.53 -2.97 15.50
CA ALA A 113 3.97 -2.24 14.36
C ALA A 113 4.99 -2.08 13.25
N MET A 114 5.56 -3.18 12.80
CA MET A 114 6.56 -3.21 11.73
C MET A 114 5.92 -3.68 10.44
N ILE A 115 6.29 -3.02 9.38
CA ILE A 115 5.77 -3.32 8.04
C ILE A 115 6.85 -3.95 7.19
#